data_d628f9f78c85c9ead6d848bc6c4b934b
#
_entry.id   d628f9f78c85c9ead6d848bc6c4b934b
#
_cell.length_a   1.000
_cell.length_b   1.000
_cell.length_c   1.000
_cell.angle_alpha   90.00
_cell.angle_beta   90.00
_cell.angle_gamma   90.00
#
_symmetry.space_group_name_H-M   'P 1'
#
loop_
_entity.id
_entity.type
_entity.pdbx_description
1 polymer ?
#
loop_
_entity_poly.entity_id
_entity_poly.type
_entity_poly.pdbx_seq_one_letter_code
_entity_poly.pdbx_strand_id
1 'polypeptide(L)'
;MNLLTISLILLLIVLIVLVVVFCFLKDSFKNNSDINVYVSMTTIPERLKTDWWYNNLKRNMSFLKSNYAIIINIPYYSLKGEKYIIPDNVIKLQKQNYKQLILNRVDKDEGPITKLLPTLRHNKIKDSDIIIICDDDLYYKPNIFKILEQAVNSNQNKISTMCDKSYWGCNGSGFKKYLLKNILNFNYPKSCIKVDDEIIRYYIKKNKIKYNLVLYENKGGGFCTILREETDKNRPKWYELNKDNRSGHTYKCLSDLKKIK
;
A
#
# COMPACT_ATOMS: atom_id res chain seq x y z
N MET A 1 15.66 27.13 -56.79
CA MET A 1 15.04 25.92 -56.17
C MET A 1 13.72 25.69 -56.91
N ASN A 2 13.52 24.52 -57.48
CA ASN A 2 12.30 24.32 -58.27
C ASN A 2 11.09 24.02 -57.37
N LEU A 3 9.85 24.21 -57.90
CA LEU A 3 8.61 24.08 -57.15
C LEU A 3 8.49 22.70 -56.45
N LEU A 4 9.02 21.66 -57.09
CA LEU A 4 9.02 20.29 -56.58
C LEU A 4 9.87 20.13 -55.31
N THR A 5 11.05 20.80 -55.25
CA THR A 5 11.92 20.77 -54.07
C THR A 5 11.29 21.51 -52.88
N ILE A 6 10.58 22.59 -53.10
CA ILE A 6 9.86 23.36 -52.06
C ILE A 6 8.74 22.49 -51.48
N SER A 7 7.96 21.83 -52.34
CA SER A 7 6.86 20.94 -51.94
C SER A 7 7.35 19.76 -51.10
N LEU A 8 8.48 19.12 -51.48
CA LEU A 8 9.08 18.02 -50.71
C LEU A 8 9.57 18.47 -49.33
N ILE A 9 10.18 19.65 -49.23
CA ILE A 9 10.64 20.20 -47.93
C ILE A 9 9.44 20.50 -47.02
N LEU A 10 8.36 21.06 -47.54
CA LEU A 10 7.14 21.33 -46.79
C LEU A 10 6.50 20.02 -46.28
N LEU A 11 6.43 19.00 -47.12
CA LEU A 11 5.91 17.67 -46.72
C LEU A 11 6.74 17.04 -45.60
N LEU A 12 8.06 17.14 -45.66
CA LEU A 12 8.96 16.63 -44.64
C LEU A 12 8.76 17.37 -43.31
N ILE A 13 8.62 18.68 -43.33
CA ILE A 13 8.36 19.49 -42.13
C ILE A 13 7.03 19.08 -41.48
N VAL A 14 5.96 18.92 -42.26
CA VAL A 14 4.66 18.47 -41.76
C VAL A 14 4.76 17.10 -41.14
N LEU A 15 5.51 16.16 -41.74
CA LEU A 15 5.71 14.80 -41.17
C LEU A 15 6.44 14.86 -39.84
N ILE A 16 7.49 15.67 -39.74
CA ILE A 16 8.25 15.83 -38.47
C ILE A 16 7.34 16.42 -37.38
N VAL A 17 6.54 17.45 -37.71
CA VAL A 17 5.59 18.04 -36.73
C VAL A 17 4.57 16.98 -36.25
N LEU A 18 4.03 16.19 -37.19
CA LEU A 18 3.07 15.11 -36.82
C LEU A 18 3.70 14.06 -35.89
N VAL A 19 4.94 13.65 -36.15
CA VAL A 19 5.67 12.71 -35.30
C VAL A 19 5.91 13.29 -33.91
N VAL A 20 6.33 14.54 -33.81
CA VAL A 20 6.57 15.24 -32.55
C VAL A 20 5.26 15.36 -31.77
N VAL A 21 4.17 15.82 -32.41
CA VAL A 21 2.83 15.90 -31.78
C VAL A 21 2.36 14.53 -31.32
N PHE A 22 2.54 13.49 -32.13
CA PHE A 22 2.17 12.11 -31.75
C PHE A 22 2.97 11.61 -30.54
N CYS A 23 4.28 11.89 -30.47
CA CYS A 23 5.10 11.57 -29.30
C CYS A 23 4.63 12.31 -28.06
N PHE A 24 4.35 13.61 -28.15
CA PHE A 24 3.80 14.42 -27.05
C PHE A 24 2.42 13.93 -26.60
N LEU A 25 1.53 13.58 -27.52
CA LEU A 25 0.21 13.02 -27.21
C LEU A 25 0.34 11.64 -26.55
N LYS A 26 1.23 10.77 -27.07
CA LYS A 26 1.47 9.44 -26.51
C LYS A 26 1.98 9.53 -25.07
N ASP A 27 2.86 10.48 -24.74
CA ASP A 27 3.34 10.71 -23.38
C ASP A 27 2.25 11.33 -22.49
N SER A 28 1.40 12.21 -23.03
CA SER A 28 0.22 12.74 -22.33
C SER A 28 -0.83 11.64 -22.03
N PHE A 29 -1.08 10.74 -22.99
CA PHE A 29 -1.99 9.61 -22.78
C PHE A 29 -1.40 8.57 -21.82
N LYS A 30 -0.08 8.35 -21.82
CA LYS A 30 0.61 7.47 -20.87
C LYS A 30 0.56 8.00 -19.43
N ASN A 31 0.48 9.32 -19.26
CA ASN A 31 0.35 9.97 -17.95
C ASN A 31 -1.07 10.01 -17.37
N ASN A 32 -2.07 9.49 -18.09
CA ASN A 32 -3.47 9.54 -17.67
C ASN A 32 -4.05 8.16 -17.31
N SER A 33 -3.18 7.18 -16.94
CA SER A 33 -3.69 5.94 -16.35
C SER A 33 -4.32 6.26 -15.00
N ASP A 34 -5.63 6.06 -14.89
CA ASP A 34 -6.34 6.14 -13.61
C ASP A 34 -5.66 5.21 -12.60
N ILE A 35 -5.37 5.75 -11.42
CA ILE A 35 -4.86 4.92 -10.31
C ILE A 35 -5.96 3.91 -9.95
N ASN A 36 -5.60 2.63 -9.93
CA ASN A 36 -6.50 1.54 -9.58
C ASN A 36 -5.86 0.49 -8.64
N VAL A 37 -4.60 0.71 -8.25
CA VAL A 37 -3.89 -0.11 -7.26
C VAL A 37 -3.31 0.82 -6.19
N TYR A 38 -3.74 0.64 -4.96
CA TYR A 38 -3.33 1.44 -3.80
C TYR A 38 -2.54 0.59 -2.82
N VAL A 39 -1.25 0.90 -2.65
CA VAL A 39 -0.42 0.32 -1.60
C VAL A 39 -0.64 1.11 -0.33
N SER A 40 -1.32 0.50 0.62
CA SER A 40 -1.80 1.17 1.84
C SER A 40 -0.90 0.86 3.03
N MET A 41 -0.44 1.92 3.69
CA MET A 41 0.45 1.88 4.84
C MET A 41 -0.02 2.86 5.92
N THR A 42 0.49 2.67 7.12
CA THR A 42 0.50 3.66 8.20
C THR A 42 1.88 3.71 8.82
N THR A 43 2.17 4.72 9.61
CA THR A 43 3.46 4.87 10.30
C THR A 43 3.25 5.31 11.74
N ILE A 44 4.34 5.46 12.49
CA ILE A 44 4.34 6.03 13.84
C ILE A 44 5.19 7.30 13.88
N PRO A 45 4.97 8.24 14.84
CA PRO A 45 5.69 9.51 14.92
C PRO A 45 7.22 9.34 14.92
N GLU A 46 7.70 8.33 15.64
CA GLU A 46 9.12 8.05 15.79
C GLU A 46 9.79 7.64 14.48
N ARG A 47 9.11 6.80 13.67
CA ARG A 47 9.63 6.36 12.36
C ARG A 47 9.62 7.48 11.34
N LEU A 48 8.55 8.27 11.33
CA LEU A 48 8.36 9.36 10.38
C LEU A 48 9.52 10.38 10.41
N LYS A 49 10.21 10.50 11.54
CA LYS A 49 11.36 11.39 11.75
C LYS A 49 12.69 10.80 11.25
N THR A 50 12.74 9.54 10.78
CA THR A 50 13.99 8.86 10.44
C THR A 50 14.27 8.88 8.94
N ASP A 51 15.54 9.04 8.58
CA ASP A 51 16.01 8.91 7.19
C ASP A 51 15.77 7.49 6.66
N TRP A 52 15.84 6.48 7.53
CA TRP A 52 15.55 5.10 7.18
C TRP A 52 14.15 4.96 6.58
N TRP A 53 13.13 5.51 7.25
CA TRP A 53 11.75 5.45 6.79
C TRP A 53 11.55 6.19 5.47
N TYR A 54 12.14 7.39 5.35
CA TYR A 54 12.10 8.18 4.11
C TYR A 54 12.73 7.43 2.92
N ASN A 55 13.90 6.81 3.14
CA ASN A 55 14.59 6.04 2.11
C ASN A 55 13.80 4.78 1.71
N ASN A 56 13.17 4.09 2.68
CA ASN A 56 12.31 2.95 2.42
C ASN A 56 11.06 3.37 1.62
N LEU A 57 10.45 4.50 1.93
CA LEU A 57 9.35 5.06 1.15
C LEU A 57 9.76 5.33 -0.30
N LYS A 58 10.89 6.02 -0.53
CA LYS A 58 11.42 6.27 -1.87
C LYS A 58 11.67 4.99 -2.64
N ARG A 59 12.25 4.00 -1.98
CA ARG A 59 12.49 2.68 -2.56
C ARG A 59 11.18 2.01 -2.97
N ASN A 60 10.17 1.98 -2.12
CA ASN A 60 8.87 1.41 -2.47
C ASN A 60 8.20 2.16 -3.62
N MET A 61 8.35 3.48 -3.69
CA MET A 61 7.85 4.29 -4.81
C MET A 61 8.53 3.93 -6.13
N SER A 62 9.82 3.57 -6.14
CA SER A 62 10.52 3.18 -7.38
C SER A 62 9.99 1.87 -7.99
N PHE A 63 9.18 1.10 -7.26
CA PHE A 63 8.54 -0.14 -7.73
C PHE A 63 7.15 0.08 -8.33
N LEU A 64 6.63 1.32 -8.26
CA LEU A 64 5.28 1.62 -8.72
C LEU A 64 5.20 1.69 -10.25
N LYS A 65 4.13 1.13 -10.78
CA LYS A 65 3.69 1.38 -12.16
C LYS A 65 2.87 2.68 -12.22
N SER A 66 2.58 3.16 -13.41
CA SER A 66 1.80 4.40 -13.63
C SER A 66 0.38 4.37 -13.03
N ASN A 67 -0.22 3.20 -12.91
CA ASN A 67 -1.55 2.99 -12.32
C ASN A 67 -1.53 2.68 -10.82
N TYR A 68 -0.37 2.79 -10.15
CA TYR A 68 -0.23 2.55 -8.71
C TYR A 68 -0.05 3.85 -7.93
N ALA A 69 -0.57 3.86 -6.71
CA ALA A 69 -0.23 4.87 -5.72
C ALA A 69 0.07 4.24 -4.35
N ILE A 70 0.99 4.85 -3.60
CA ILE A 70 1.12 4.61 -2.17
C ILE A 70 0.20 5.60 -1.45
N ILE A 71 -0.64 5.10 -0.56
CA ILE A 71 -1.43 5.90 0.37
C ILE A 71 -0.92 5.65 1.79
N ILE A 72 -0.44 6.71 2.43
CA ILE A 72 0.05 6.66 3.81
C ILE A 72 -0.99 7.35 4.68
N ASN A 73 -1.66 6.57 5.52
CA ASN A 73 -2.65 7.07 6.48
C ASN A 73 -1.91 7.57 7.74
N ILE A 74 -1.98 8.87 7.99
CA ILE A 74 -1.24 9.54 9.07
C ILE A 74 -2.23 10.26 9.98
N PRO A 75 -2.45 9.78 11.20
CA PRO A 75 -3.28 10.48 12.18
C PRO A 75 -2.71 11.87 12.52
N TYR A 76 -3.54 12.76 13.04
CA TYR A 76 -3.03 14.01 13.61
C TYR A 76 -2.29 13.76 14.92
N TYR A 77 -2.80 12.84 15.74
CA TYR A 77 -2.20 12.45 17.03
C TYR A 77 -2.17 10.93 17.15
N SER A 78 -1.10 10.41 17.75
CA SER A 78 -0.97 8.99 18.06
C SER A 78 -1.89 8.58 19.21
N LEU A 79 -2.07 7.27 19.42
CA LEU A 79 -2.78 6.73 20.59
C LEU A 79 -2.21 7.20 21.94
N LYS A 80 -0.97 7.71 21.96
CA LYS A 80 -0.31 8.28 23.13
C LYS A 80 -0.44 9.80 23.23
N GLY A 81 -1.15 10.44 22.27
CA GLY A 81 -1.28 11.90 22.20
C GLY A 81 -0.09 12.62 21.55
N GLU A 82 0.89 11.90 20.99
CA GLU A 82 2.01 12.52 20.29
C GLU A 82 1.56 13.02 18.90
N LYS A 83 1.92 14.24 18.55
CA LYS A 83 1.58 14.84 17.26
C LYS A 83 2.44 14.25 16.15
N TYR A 84 1.79 13.86 15.04
CA TYR A 84 2.48 13.49 13.82
C TYR A 84 2.91 14.74 13.06
N ILE A 85 4.22 14.97 12.97
CA ILE A 85 4.83 16.04 12.18
C ILE A 85 5.39 15.40 10.91
N ILE A 86 4.82 15.78 9.75
CA ILE A 86 5.31 15.27 8.47
C ILE A 86 6.56 16.07 8.07
N PRO A 87 7.70 15.41 7.85
CA PRO A 87 8.93 16.10 7.47
C PRO A 87 8.83 16.78 6.10
N ASP A 88 9.54 17.90 5.94
CA ASP A 88 9.52 18.69 4.70
C ASP A 88 9.97 17.92 3.46
N ASN A 89 10.96 17.02 3.62
CA ASN A 89 11.40 16.14 2.52
C ASN A 89 10.29 15.20 2.04
N VAL A 90 9.42 14.73 2.93
CA VAL A 90 8.24 13.89 2.58
C VAL A 90 7.18 14.74 1.87
N ILE A 91 6.93 15.96 2.34
CA ILE A 91 6.01 16.90 1.69
C ILE A 91 6.52 17.23 0.28
N LYS A 92 7.82 17.50 0.14
CA LYS A 92 8.46 17.75 -1.18
C LYS A 92 8.32 16.55 -2.10
N LEU A 93 8.59 15.34 -1.59
CA LEU A 93 8.43 14.10 -2.35
C LEU A 93 6.99 13.90 -2.84
N GLN A 94 6.01 14.15 -1.98
CA GLN A 94 4.59 14.07 -2.32
C GLN A 94 4.21 15.10 -3.41
N LYS A 95 4.68 16.36 -3.32
CA LYS A 95 4.41 17.38 -4.35
C LYS A 95 4.97 16.97 -5.72
N GLN A 96 6.16 16.36 -5.74
CA GLN A 96 6.79 15.88 -6.98
C GLN A 96 6.08 14.65 -7.57
N ASN A 97 5.40 13.86 -6.74
CA ASN A 97 4.76 12.60 -7.10
C ASN A 97 3.27 12.56 -6.69
N TYR A 98 2.55 13.67 -6.85
CA TYR A 98 1.21 13.87 -6.29
C TYR A 98 0.16 12.84 -6.73
N LYS A 99 0.35 12.18 -7.87
CA LYS A 99 -0.53 11.09 -8.33
C LYS A 99 -0.21 9.76 -7.64
N GLN A 100 1.07 9.50 -7.34
CA GLN A 100 1.55 8.21 -6.85
C GLN A 100 1.85 8.19 -5.35
N LEU A 101 1.88 9.35 -4.67
CA LEU A 101 2.05 9.44 -3.23
C LEU A 101 0.94 10.29 -2.62
N ILE A 102 0.09 9.65 -1.84
CA ILE A 102 -1.05 10.25 -1.14
C ILE A 102 -0.76 10.25 0.35
N LEU A 103 -0.59 11.43 0.95
CA LEU A 103 -0.52 11.60 2.40
C LEU A 103 -1.94 11.84 2.92
N ASN A 104 -2.59 10.78 3.39
CA ASN A 104 -3.97 10.82 3.88
C ASN A 104 -3.98 11.17 5.38
N ARG A 105 -4.30 12.43 5.72
CA ARG A 105 -4.47 12.86 7.11
C ARG A 105 -5.79 12.35 7.66
N VAL A 106 -5.74 11.73 8.84
CA VAL A 106 -6.91 11.12 9.48
C VAL A 106 -7.05 11.62 10.92
N ASP A 107 -8.31 11.82 11.36
CA ASP A 107 -8.59 12.41 12.66
C ASP A 107 -8.26 11.47 13.82
N LYS A 108 -8.42 10.15 13.60
CA LYS A 108 -8.29 9.14 14.63
C LYS A 108 -7.17 8.15 14.32
N ASP A 109 -6.31 7.93 15.30
CA ASP A 109 -5.41 6.78 15.31
C ASP A 109 -6.16 5.53 15.78
N GLU A 110 -6.34 4.58 14.89
CA GLU A 110 -6.98 3.29 15.16
C GLU A 110 -5.93 2.20 15.43
N GLY A 111 -4.67 2.57 15.71
CA GLY A 111 -3.54 1.66 15.84
C GLY A 111 -3.07 1.13 14.49
N PRO A 112 -2.44 -0.04 14.41
CA PRO A 112 -1.92 -0.60 13.16
C PRO A 112 -2.97 -0.77 12.06
N ILE A 113 -4.27 -0.94 12.42
CA ILE A 113 -5.36 -1.05 11.45
C ILE A 113 -5.64 0.27 10.71
N THR A 114 -5.03 1.38 11.12
CA THR A 114 -5.01 2.65 10.40
C THR A 114 -4.43 2.50 8.99
N LYS A 115 -3.63 1.49 8.72
CA LYS A 115 -3.22 1.18 7.34
C LYS A 115 -4.38 0.70 6.45
N LEU A 116 -5.49 0.23 7.00
CA LEU A 116 -6.63 -0.32 6.25
C LEU A 116 -7.86 0.61 6.27
N LEU A 117 -8.39 0.93 7.47
CA LEU A 117 -9.72 1.53 7.59
C LEU A 117 -9.85 2.88 6.89
N PRO A 118 -8.92 3.85 7.03
CA PRO A 118 -9.02 5.11 6.31
C PRO A 118 -8.91 4.95 4.78
N THR A 119 -8.14 3.99 4.31
CA THR A 119 -8.04 3.70 2.87
C THR A 119 -9.37 3.16 2.32
N LEU A 120 -10.07 2.31 3.10
CA LEU A 120 -11.41 1.86 2.73
C LEU A 120 -12.44 3.00 2.73
N ARG A 121 -12.30 4.01 3.62
CA ARG A 121 -13.18 5.20 3.68
C ARG A 121 -12.88 6.20 2.57
N HIS A 122 -11.72 6.10 1.92
CA HIS A 122 -11.27 7.11 0.97
C HIS A 122 -12.18 7.13 -0.28
N ASN A 123 -12.80 8.28 -0.55
CA ASN A 123 -13.86 8.44 -1.57
C ASN A 123 -13.38 8.28 -3.02
N LYS A 124 -12.09 8.56 -3.29
CA LYS A 124 -11.50 8.39 -4.63
C LYS A 124 -11.18 6.94 -4.97
N ILE A 125 -11.15 6.03 -3.98
CA ILE A 125 -10.86 4.62 -4.20
C ILE A 125 -12.18 3.90 -4.47
N LYS A 126 -12.33 3.35 -5.67
CA LYS A 126 -13.52 2.64 -6.13
C LYS A 126 -13.58 1.24 -5.52
N ASP A 127 -14.77 0.66 -5.42
CA ASP A 127 -14.97 -0.71 -4.93
C ASP A 127 -14.22 -1.76 -5.76
N SER A 128 -14.04 -1.50 -7.06
CA SER A 128 -13.30 -2.36 -7.99
C SER A 128 -11.78 -2.21 -7.91
N ASP A 129 -11.26 -1.19 -7.21
CA ASP A 129 -9.83 -0.96 -7.13
C ASP A 129 -9.16 -1.98 -6.19
N ILE A 130 -7.87 -2.19 -6.42
CA ILE A 130 -7.05 -3.08 -5.63
C ILE A 130 -6.42 -2.29 -4.48
N ILE A 131 -6.54 -2.82 -3.28
CA ILE A 131 -5.81 -2.37 -2.10
C ILE A 131 -4.77 -3.44 -1.76
N ILE A 132 -3.52 -3.02 -1.61
CA ILE A 132 -2.42 -3.85 -1.12
C ILE A 132 -2.01 -3.29 0.24
N ILE A 133 -2.15 -4.07 1.30
CA ILE A 133 -1.71 -3.69 2.65
C ILE A 133 -0.27 -4.09 2.83
N CYS A 134 0.54 -3.14 3.31
CA CYS A 134 1.95 -3.33 3.65
C CYS A 134 2.30 -2.59 4.94
N ASP A 135 3.33 -3.07 5.64
CA ASP A 135 3.92 -2.34 6.76
C ASP A 135 4.99 -1.35 6.26
N ASP A 136 5.13 -0.25 6.92
CA ASP A 136 6.07 0.82 6.58
C ASP A 136 7.50 0.54 7.03
N ASP A 137 7.69 -0.49 7.86
CA ASP A 137 8.97 -0.86 8.47
C ASP A 137 9.60 -2.14 7.88
N LEU A 138 9.20 -2.52 6.67
CA LEU A 138 9.74 -3.67 5.95
C LEU A 138 10.30 -3.28 4.60
N TYR A 139 11.40 -3.91 4.23
CA TYR A 139 11.93 -3.86 2.87
C TYR A 139 11.23 -4.91 2.01
N TYR A 140 10.46 -4.46 1.04
CA TYR A 140 9.82 -5.33 0.07
C TYR A 140 10.69 -5.50 -1.18
N LYS A 141 10.59 -6.65 -1.85
CA LYS A 141 11.25 -6.86 -3.15
C LYS A 141 10.50 -6.11 -4.27
N PRO A 142 11.21 -5.69 -5.34
CA PRO A 142 10.65 -4.84 -6.39
C PRO A 142 9.35 -5.34 -7.03
N ASN A 143 9.14 -6.65 -7.09
CA ASN A 143 8.00 -7.24 -7.79
C ASN A 143 6.75 -7.49 -6.92
N ILE A 144 6.80 -7.21 -5.60
CA ILE A 144 5.71 -7.58 -4.70
C ILE A 144 4.36 -7.02 -5.13
N PHE A 145 4.31 -5.73 -5.47
CA PHE A 145 3.04 -5.09 -5.82
C PHE A 145 2.47 -5.64 -7.13
N LYS A 146 3.33 -5.93 -8.11
CA LYS A 146 2.93 -6.57 -9.36
C LYS A 146 2.40 -7.99 -9.15
N ILE A 147 3.08 -8.78 -8.32
CA ILE A 147 2.68 -10.16 -8.01
C ILE A 147 1.32 -10.17 -7.31
N LEU A 148 1.12 -9.30 -6.30
CA LEU A 148 -0.15 -9.20 -5.59
C LEU A 148 -1.28 -8.68 -6.51
N GLU A 149 -1.01 -7.68 -7.37
CA GLU A 149 -1.99 -7.23 -8.37
C GLU A 149 -2.44 -8.37 -9.27
N GLN A 150 -1.50 -9.13 -9.84
CA GLN A 150 -1.79 -10.26 -10.72
C GLN A 150 -2.61 -11.34 -9.99
N ALA A 151 -2.23 -11.67 -8.76
CA ALA A 151 -2.93 -12.65 -7.95
C ALA A 151 -4.37 -12.21 -7.62
N VAL A 152 -4.59 -10.93 -7.32
CA VAL A 152 -5.93 -10.37 -7.09
C VAL A 152 -6.75 -10.39 -8.37
N ASN A 153 -6.19 -10.02 -9.51
CA ASN A 153 -6.91 -10.04 -10.79
C ASN A 153 -7.31 -11.46 -11.22
N SER A 154 -6.47 -12.46 -10.92
CA SER A 154 -6.79 -13.87 -11.17
C SER A 154 -7.79 -14.45 -10.18
N ASN A 155 -7.96 -13.86 -8.99
CA ASN A 155 -8.80 -14.36 -7.89
C ASN A 155 -9.59 -13.23 -7.22
N GLN A 156 -10.40 -12.51 -7.98
CA GLN A 156 -11.05 -11.25 -7.54
C GLN A 156 -11.92 -11.38 -6.29
N ASN A 157 -12.49 -12.57 -6.02
CA ASN A 157 -13.34 -12.83 -4.86
C ASN A 157 -12.58 -13.40 -3.65
N LYS A 158 -11.25 -13.29 -3.66
CA LYS A 158 -10.38 -13.78 -2.58
C LYS A 158 -9.39 -12.70 -2.17
N ILE A 159 -8.90 -12.80 -0.94
CA ILE A 159 -7.75 -12.04 -0.49
C ILE A 159 -6.49 -12.80 -0.92
N SER A 160 -5.62 -12.17 -1.70
CA SER A 160 -4.32 -12.71 -2.09
C SER A 160 -3.30 -12.33 -1.03
N THR A 161 -2.70 -13.32 -0.39
CA THR A 161 -1.73 -13.11 0.71
C THR A 161 -0.46 -13.90 0.49
N MET A 162 0.65 -13.36 0.97
CA MET A 162 1.97 -13.98 0.91
C MET A 162 2.25 -14.91 2.10
N CYS A 163 1.26 -15.17 2.95
CA CYS A 163 1.40 -16.06 4.12
C CYS A 163 0.54 -17.30 4.01
N ASP A 164 1.15 -18.47 4.26
CA ASP A 164 0.55 -19.80 4.05
C ASP A 164 -0.52 -20.22 5.06
N LYS A 165 -0.45 -19.73 6.30
CA LYS A 165 -1.30 -20.24 7.39
C LYS A 165 -2.46 -19.36 7.78
N SER A 166 -2.40 -18.07 7.44
CA SER A 166 -3.43 -17.09 7.79
C SER A 166 -3.15 -15.73 7.17
N TYR A 167 -4.10 -14.80 7.30
CA TYR A 167 -3.85 -13.41 6.97
C TYR A 167 -2.76 -12.81 7.89
N TRP A 168 -1.71 -12.27 7.28
CA TRP A 168 -0.68 -11.47 7.93
C TRP A 168 -0.40 -10.23 7.06
N GLY A 169 -0.90 -9.08 7.49
CA GLY A 169 -0.77 -7.83 6.74
C GLY A 169 0.68 -7.44 6.47
N CYS A 170 1.58 -7.75 7.40
CA CYS A 170 2.99 -7.41 7.28
C CYS A 170 3.71 -8.05 6.08
N ASN A 171 3.27 -9.20 5.60
CA ASN A 171 3.90 -9.87 4.46
C ASN A 171 3.40 -9.34 3.10
N GLY A 172 2.43 -8.44 3.11
CA GLY A 172 1.72 -7.98 1.93
C GLY A 172 0.48 -8.82 1.66
N SER A 173 -0.66 -8.15 1.56
CA SER A 173 -1.93 -8.76 1.19
C SER A 173 -2.69 -7.85 0.26
N GLY A 174 -3.19 -8.38 -0.85
CA GLY A 174 -3.94 -7.64 -1.86
C GLY A 174 -5.37 -8.15 -2.00
N PHE A 175 -6.31 -7.23 -2.27
CA PHE A 175 -7.72 -7.55 -2.46
C PHE A 175 -8.45 -6.42 -3.18
N LYS A 176 -9.61 -6.71 -3.79
CA LYS A 176 -10.54 -5.69 -4.27
C LYS A 176 -11.23 -5.02 -3.07
N LYS A 177 -11.36 -3.69 -3.08
CA LYS A 177 -11.92 -2.91 -1.98
C LYS A 177 -13.25 -3.47 -1.47
N TYR A 178 -14.15 -3.89 -2.36
CA TYR A 178 -15.48 -4.41 -1.99
C TYR A 178 -15.43 -5.62 -1.03
N LEU A 179 -14.34 -6.42 -1.04
CA LEU A 179 -14.23 -7.60 -0.18
C LEU A 179 -14.15 -7.27 1.31
N LEU A 180 -13.50 -6.16 1.64
CA LEU A 180 -13.30 -5.76 3.05
C LEU A 180 -14.00 -4.45 3.43
N LYS A 181 -14.73 -3.78 2.52
CA LYS A 181 -15.33 -2.48 2.85
C LYS A 181 -16.28 -2.53 4.05
N ASN A 182 -17.00 -3.61 4.25
CA ASN A 182 -17.94 -3.77 5.35
C ASN A 182 -17.26 -3.98 6.72
N ILE A 183 -15.92 -4.17 6.78
CA ILE A 183 -15.16 -4.16 8.04
C ILE A 183 -15.26 -2.80 8.75
N LEU A 184 -15.60 -1.73 8.01
CA LEU A 184 -15.86 -0.40 8.56
C LEU A 184 -16.99 -0.38 9.59
N ASN A 185 -17.92 -1.33 9.49
CA ASN A 185 -19.07 -1.49 10.41
C ASN A 185 -18.80 -2.54 11.48
N PHE A 186 -17.59 -3.11 11.53
CA PHE A 186 -17.25 -4.14 12.50
C PHE A 186 -16.74 -3.53 13.80
N ASN A 187 -17.54 -3.68 14.87
CA ASN A 187 -17.16 -3.26 16.22
C ASN A 187 -16.21 -4.28 16.84
N TYR A 188 -14.93 -4.01 16.79
CA TYR A 188 -13.93 -4.84 17.45
C TYR A 188 -13.60 -4.34 18.87
N PRO A 189 -13.18 -5.21 19.80
CA PRO A 189 -12.86 -4.84 21.17
C PRO A 189 -11.70 -3.87 21.25
N LYS A 190 -11.71 -2.95 22.22
CA LYS A 190 -10.60 -2.02 22.48
C LYS A 190 -9.26 -2.74 22.74
N SER A 191 -9.30 -3.95 23.30
CA SER A 191 -8.11 -4.80 23.50
C SER A 191 -7.38 -5.16 22.20
N CYS A 192 -8.06 -5.07 21.06
CA CYS A 192 -7.49 -5.37 19.74
C CYS A 192 -6.79 -4.20 19.06
N ILE A 193 -6.85 -2.99 19.62
CA ILE A 193 -6.35 -1.77 18.96
C ILE A 193 -4.88 -1.83 18.53
N LYS A 194 -4.09 -2.72 19.13
CA LYS A 194 -2.65 -2.88 18.82
C LYS A 194 -2.33 -4.10 17.94
N VAL A 195 -3.35 -4.88 17.54
CA VAL A 195 -3.17 -6.17 16.83
C VAL A 195 -4.16 -6.29 15.67
N ASP A 196 -3.93 -5.49 14.64
CA ASP A 196 -4.78 -5.40 13.44
C ASP A 196 -4.95 -6.73 12.71
N ASP A 197 -3.90 -7.55 12.65
CA ASP A 197 -3.95 -8.85 11.98
C ASP A 197 -5.05 -9.74 12.58
N GLU A 198 -5.26 -9.69 13.91
CA GLU A 198 -6.29 -10.50 14.57
C GLU A 198 -7.70 -9.98 14.28
N ILE A 199 -7.88 -8.65 14.19
CA ILE A 199 -9.16 -8.04 13.82
C ILE A 199 -9.53 -8.50 12.40
N ILE A 200 -8.61 -8.32 11.45
CA ILE A 200 -8.85 -8.61 10.04
C ILE A 200 -9.07 -10.12 9.87
N ARG A 201 -8.26 -10.96 10.50
CA ARG A 201 -8.38 -12.42 10.45
C ARG A 201 -9.73 -12.91 10.98
N TYR A 202 -10.16 -12.38 12.13
CA TYR A 202 -11.45 -12.71 12.71
C TYR A 202 -12.59 -12.30 11.77
N TYR A 203 -12.53 -11.07 11.22
CA TYR A 203 -13.53 -10.57 10.28
C TYR A 203 -13.63 -11.46 9.03
N ILE A 204 -12.50 -11.79 8.43
CA ILE A 204 -12.42 -12.67 7.26
C ILE A 204 -13.07 -14.03 7.55
N LYS A 205 -12.73 -14.64 8.68
CA LYS A 205 -13.28 -15.95 9.10
C LYS A 205 -14.79 -15.87 9.34
N LYS A 206 -15.26 -14.85 10.08
CA LYS A 206 -16.69 -14.65 10.40
C LYS A 206 -17.52 -14.48 9.12
N ASN A 207 -17.02 -13.77 8.14
CA ASN A 207 -17.69 -13.50 6.87
C ASN A 207 -17.39 -14.52 5.77
N LYS A 208 -16.70 -15.63 6.09
CA LYS A 208 -16.35 -16.72 5.16
C LYS A 208 -15.61 -16.23 3.90
N ILE A 209 -14.85 -15.14 4.02
CA ILE A 209 -14.04 -14.62 2.92
C ILE A 209 -12.86 -15.59 2.70
N LYS A 210 -12.66 -16.02 1.47
CA LYS A 210 -11.58 -16.95 1.10
C LYS A 210 -10.27 -16.20 0.89
N TYR A 211 -9.14 -16.90 1.12
CA TYR A 211 -7.85 -16.39 0.65
C TYR A 211 -7.31 -17.25 -0.49
N ASN A 212 -6.42 -16.60 -1.24
CA ASN A 212 -5.54 -17.19 -2.22
C ASN A 212 -4.10 -17.01 -1.73
N LEU A 213 -3.39 -18.11 -1.55
CA LEU A 213 -1.98 -18.07 -1.23
C LEU A 213 -1.18 -17.73 -2.47
N VAL A 214 -0.41 -16.67 -2.39
CA VAL A 214 0.50 -16.25 -3.45
C VAL A 214 1.86 -16.87 -3.16
N LEU A 215 2.19 -17.91 -3.92
CA LEU A 215 3.50 -18.55 -3.83
C LEU A 215 4.48 -17.81 -4.74
N TYR A 216 5.60 -17.42 -4.19
CA TYR A 216 6.74 -16.95 -4.95
C TYR A 216 7.81 -18.03 -4.88
N GLU A 217 8.10 -18.66 -6.00
CA GLU A 217 9.18 -19.63 -6.09
C GLU A 217 10.53 -18.90 -5.93
N ASN A 218 11.19 -19.17 -4.83
CA ASN A 218 12.60 -18.84 -4.69
C ASN A 218 13.44 -20.09 -4.98
N LYS A 219 14.62 -19.88 -5.53
CA LYS A 219 15.64 -20.92 -5.78
C LYS A 219 16.09 -21.70 -4.51
N GLY A 220 15.40 -21.53 -3.38
CA GLY A 220 15.72 -22.12 -2.09
C GLY A 220 14.53 -22.61 -1.22
N GLY A 221 13.31 -22.65 -1.72
CA GLY A 221 12.20 -23.45 -1.14
C GLY A 221 11.50 -22.94 0.13
N GLY A 222 11.60 -21.67 0.52
CA GLY A 222 10.92 -21.14 1.70
C GLY A 222 9.77 -20.19 1.36
N PHE A 223 8.56 -20.36 1.95
CA PHE A 223 7.32 -19.81 1.43
C PHE A 223 6.84 -18.46 1.97
N CYS A 224 7.24 -18.00 3.12
CA CYS A 224 6.67 -16.76 3.71
C CYS A 224 7.60 -15.56 3.79
N THR A 225 8.89 -15.75 3.66
CA THR A 225 9.89 -14.71 3.98
C THR A 225 10.51 -14.05 2.76
N ILE A 226 10.10 -14.42 1.60
CA ILE A 226 10.87 -14.32 0.35
C ILE A 226 10.81 -12.94 -0.28
N LEU A 227 9.80 -12.14 0.03
CA LEU A 227 9.69 -10.77 -0.48
C LEU A 227 10.16 -9.71 0.53
N ARG A 228 10.72 -10.14 1.65
CA ARG A 228 11.49 -9.29 2.55
C ARG A 228 12.96 -9.46 2.24
N GLU A 229 13.67 -8.38 2.04
CA GLU A 229 15.11 -8.38 2.21
C GLU A 229 15.40 -8.46 3.71
N GLU A 230 16.60 -8.95 4.07
CA GLU A 230 17.05 -8.92 5.47
C GLU A 230 16.85 -7.51 6.03
N THR A 231 16.08 -7.44 7.10
CA THR A 231 15.71 -6.17 7.68
C THR A 231 16.96 -5.51 8.25
N ASP A 232 17.19 -4.26 7.87
CA ASP A 232 18.19 -3.43 8.51
C ASP A 232 18.04 -3.52 10.03
N LYS A 233 19.13 -3.92 10.71
CA LYS A 233 19.17 -4.04 12.18
C LYS A 233 18.85 -2.71 12.86
N ASN A 234 19.04 -1.60 12.15
CA ASN A 234 18.79 -0.24 12.63
C ASN A 234 17.35 0.24 12.44
N ARG A 235 16.44 -0.59 11.88
CA ARG A 235 15.06 -0.14 11.73
C ARG A 235 14.38 0.06 13.10
N PRO A 236 13.66 1.17 13.30
CA PRO A 236 12.91 1.39 14.54
C PRO A 236 11.71 0.42 14.61
N LYS A 237 11.83 -0.64 15.41
CA LYS A 237 10.74 -1.60 15.60
C LYS A 237 9.76 -1.08 16.64
N TRP A 238 8.47 -1.09 16.33
CA TRP A 238 7.42 -0.55 17.20
C TRP A 238 7.43 -1.14 18.61
N TYR A 239 7.59 -2.46 18.76
CA TYR A 239 7.60 -3.14 20.06
C TYR A 239 8.85 -2.82 20.89
N GLU A 240 10.01 -2.55 20.26
CA GLU A 240 11.23 -2.13 20.93
C GLU A 240 11.10 -0.70 21.44
N LEU A 241 10.56 0.20 20.61
CA LEU A 241 10.32 1.59 20.97
C LEU A 241 9.28 1.75 22.09
N ASN A 242 8.32 0.84 22.17
CA ASN A 242 7.20 0.94 23.10
C ASN A 242 7.30 0.03 24.32
N LYS A 243 8.36 -0.79 24.44
CA LYS A 243 8.53 -1.82 25.51
C LYS A 243 7.22 -2.64 25.71
N ASP A 244 6.54 -2.98 24.65
CA ASP A 244 5.18 -3.48 24.69
C ASP A 244 5.12 -5.01 24.62
N ASN A 245 4.26 -5.62 25.42
CA ASN A 245 4.01 -7.06 25.41
C ASN A 245 3.03 -7.46 24.31
N ARG A 246 3.52 -7.61 23.06
CA ARG A 246 2.70 -7.99 21.90
C ARG A 246 1.93 -9.29 22.13
N SER A 247 2.53 -10.29 22.77
CA SER A 247 1.88 -11.59 23.01
C SER A 247 0.69 -11.46 23.94
N GLY A 248 0.80 -10.65 25.01
CA GLY A 248 -0.30 -10.37 25.93
C GLY A 248 -1.47 -9.65 25.25
N HIS A 249 -1.18 -8.67 24.38
CA HIS A 249 -2.21 -7.98 23.60
C HIS A 249 -2.94 -8.93 22.65
N THR A 250 -2.20 -9.78 21.95
CA THR A 250 -2.78 -10.78 21.02
C THR A 250 -3.70 -11.75 21.76
N TYR A 251 -3.27 -12.29 22.91
CA TYR A 251 -4.08 -13.21 23.69
C TYR A 251 -5.38 -12.56 24.17
N LYS A 252 -5.30 -11.35 24.74
CA LYS A 252 -6.48 -10.62 25.23
C LYS A 252 -7.44 -10.28 24.08
N CYS A 253 -6.93 -9.81 22.96
CA CYS A 253 -7.73 -9.53 21.78
C CYS A 253 -8.48 -10.78 21.31
N LEU A 254 -7.80 -11.90 21.12
CA LEU A 254 -8.41 -13.17 20.70
C LEU A 254 -9.49 -13.66 21.67
N SER A 255 -9.25 -13.53 22.98
CA SER A 255 -10.24 -13.86 24.01
C SER A 255 -11.51 -13.02 23.88
N ASP A 256 -11.33 -11.71 23.66
CA ASP A 256 -12.47 -10.78 23.57
C ASP A 256 -13.21 -10.88 22.22
N LEU A 257 -12.50 -11.15 21.12
CA LEU A 257 -13.12 -11.40 19.80
C LEU A 257 -14.05 -12.63 19.84
N LYS A 258 -13.67 -13.69 20.56
CA LYS A 258 -14.51 -14.90 20.70
C LYS A 258 -15.86 -14.64 21.41
N LYS A 259 -15.97 -13.55 22.17
CA LYS A 259 -17.22 -13.16 22.86
C LYS A 259 -18.18 -12.38 21.97
N ILE A 260 -17.74 -11.92 20.80
CA ILE A 260 -18.59 -11.22 19.84
C ILE A 260 -19.47 -12.24 19.11
N LYS A 261 -20.79 -12.13 19.31
CA LYS A 261 -21.81 -12.96 18.65
C LYS A 261 -22.02 -12.56 17.18
#